data_274674d578516849803990bd7f194930
#
_entry.id   274674d578516849803990bd7f194930
#
_cell.length_a   1.000
_cell.length_b   1.000
_cell.length_c   1.000
_cell.angle_alpha   90.00
_cell.angle_beta   90.00
_cell.angle_gamma   90.00
#
_symmetry.space_group_name_H-M   'P 1'
#
loop_
_entity.id
_entity.type
_entity.pdbx_description
1 polymer ?
#
loop_
_entity_poly.entity_id
_entity_poly.type
_entity_poly.pdbx_seq_one_letter_code
_entity_poly.pdbx_strand_id
1 'polypeptide(L)'
;MGTYQDTIKEFEGLVSGSEGAWADISPEYAARMRLQNRFKTGVDIARYTADIMRRDMAEYDADPASYTQSLGCWHGFIGQQKLIAIKKHFGSTNKKYLYLSGWMIAALRSEFGPLPDQSMHEKTSVPSLIEELYTFLRQAEARELGGLFRQLDAAREQGNEVEVQNLTKQIDNYQTHVVPIIADIDAGFGNEEATYLLAKRMIEAGACAIQIENQVSDEKQCGHQDGKVTVPHADFLAKIRAVRYAFL
;
A
#
# COMPACT_ATOMS: atom_id res chain seq x y z
N MET A 1 7.35 -13.52 6.29
CA MET A 1 6.35 -14.01 7.26
C MET A 1 6.60 -15.49 7.43
N GLY A 2 6.32 -16.05 8.62
CA GLY A 2 6.36 -17.49 8.83
C GLY A 2 5.28 -18.22 8.01
N THR A 3 5.43 -19.53 7.88
CA THR A 3 4.43 -20.38 7.22
C THR A 3 3.10 -20.40 7.99
N TYR A 4 2.07 -20.96 7.39
CA TYR A 4 0.79 -21.16 8.07
C TYR A 4 0.95 -21.99 9.35
N GLN A 5 1.76 -23.03 9.30
CA GLN A 5 2.07 -23.87 10.48
C GLN A 5 2.86 -23.13 11.56
N ASP A 6 3.83 -22.27 11.18
CA ASP A 6 4.56 -21.46 12.14
C ASP A 6 3.62 -20.49 12.85
N THR A 7 2.66 -19.90 12.12
CA THR A 7 1.67 -19.00 12.66
C THR A 7 0.72 -19.71 13.64
N ILE A 8 0.32 -20.96 13.35
CA ILE A 8 -0.49 -21.77 14.29
C ILE A 8 0.30 -22.00 15.57
N LYS A 9 1.57 -22.42 15.49
CA LYS A 9 2.42 -22.67 16.67
C LYS A 9 2.62 -21.41 17.52
N GLU A 10 2.75 -20.23 16.88
CA GLU A 10 2.81 -18.95 17.61
C GLU A 10 1.56 -18.76 18.48
N PHE A 11 0.36 -19.02 17.92
CA PHE A 11 -0.89 -18.91 18.68
C PHE A 11 -1.08 -20.01 19.72
N GLU A 12 -0.62 -21.24 19.46
CA GLU A 12 -0.58 -22.30 20.46
C GLU A 12 0.21 -21.88 21.71
N GLY A 13 1.39 -21.27 21.49
CA GLY A 13 2.22 -20.72 22.56
C GLY A 13 1.56 -19.57 23.34
N LEU A 14 0.80 -18.72 22.64
CA LEU A 14 0.10 -17.59 23.27
C LEU A 14 -1.14 -18.03 24.08
N VAL A 15 -1.85 -19.07 23.63
CA VAL A 15 -3.07 -19.60 24.26
C VAL A 15 -2.75 -20.51 25.43
N SER A 16 -1.62 -21.20 25.41
CA SER A 16 -1.18 -22.12 26.45
C SER A 16 -1.12 -21.44 27.82
N GLY A 17 -1.88 -21.95 28.78
CA GLY A 17 -1.97 -21.40 30.14
C GLY A 17 -2.93 -20.23 30.31
N SER A 18 -3.71 -19.92 29.28
CA SER A 18 -4.71 -18.83 29.31
C SER A 18 -6.11 -19.30 28.88
N GLU A 19 -6.44 -20.55 29.20
CA GLU A 19 -7.74 -21.15 28.91
C GLU A 19 -8.89 -20.25 29.39
N GLY A 20 -9.87 -20.02 28.52
CA GLY A 20 -10.99 -19.14 28.75
C GLY A 20 -10.77 -17.66 28.44
N ALA A 21 -9.52 -17.18 28.34
CA ALA A 21 -9.24 -15.80 27.96
C ALA A 21 -9.44 -15.53 26.44
N TRP A 22 -9.47 -16.58 25.64
CA TRP A 22 -9.58 -16.52 24.18
C TRP A 22 -10.97 -16.90 23.65
N ALA A 23 -11.98 -17.00 24.52
CA ALA A 23 -13.37 -17.26 24.14
C ALA A 23 -13.51 -18.41 23.12
N ASP A 24 -12.83 -19.54 23.38
CA ASP A 24 -12.82 -20.74 22.54
C ASP A 24 -12.26 -20.55 21.10
N ILE A 25 -11.53 -19.47 20.85
CA ILE A 25 -10.85 -19.29 19.56
C ILE A 25 -9.67 -20.26 19.45
N SER A 26 -9.73 -21.16 18.45
CA SER A 26 -8.63 -22.09 18.21
C SER A 26 -7.39 -21.36 17.66
N PRO A 27 -6.16 -21.85 17.98
CA PRO A 27 -4.92 -21.32 17.37
C PRO A 27 -4.95 -21.29 15.86
N GLU A 28 -5.54 -22.31 15.23
CA GLU A 28 -5.69 -22.37 13.78
C GLU A 28 -6.61 -21.26 13.24
N TYR A 29 -7.75 -21.00 13.88
CA TYR A 29 -8.64 -19.92 13.49
C TYR A 29 -7.94 -18.55 13.64
N ALA A 30 -7.22 -18.33 14.74
CA ALA A 30 -6.45 -17.11 14.97
C ALA A 30 -5.36 -16.92 13.90
N ALA A 31 -4.67 -18.00 13.50
CA ALA A 31 -3.68 -17.98 12.43
C ALA A 31 -4.29 -17.59 11.08
N ARG A 32 -5.46 -18.15 10.73
CA ARG A 32 -6.20 -17.79 9.50
C ARG A 32 -6.58 -16.31 9.51
N MET A 33 -7.12 -15.82 10.61
CA MET A 33 -7.47 -14.39 10.76
C MET A 33 -6.23 -13.49 10.63
N ARG A 34 -5.10 -13.89 11.21
CA ARG A 34 -3.82 -13.17 11.08
C ARG A 34 -3.36 -13.09 9.64
N LEU A 35 -3.40 -14.20 8.89
CA LEU A 35 -2.96 -14.25 7.49
C LEU A 35 -3.87 -13.45 6.56
N GLN A 36 -5.18 -13.49 6.77
CA GLN A 36 -6.15 -12.70 6.01
C GLN A 36 -6.08 -11.19 6.31
N ASN A 37 -5.55 -10.82 7.47
CA ASN A 37 -5.46 -9.43 7.95
C ASN A 37 -4.03 -9.09 8.41
N ARG A 38 -3.04 -9.41 7.59
CA ARG A 38 -1.61 -9.33 7.94
C ARG A 38 -1.11 -7.95 8.35
N PHE A 39 -1.71 -6.88 7.84
CA PHE A 39 -1.32 -5.51 8.16
C PHE A 39 -2.26 -4.93 9.19
N LYS A 40 -1.76 -4.48 10.34
CA LYS A 40 -2.56 -3.86 11.40
C LYS A 40 -2.82 -2.37 11.13
N THR A 41 -1.83 -1.67 10.58
CA THR A 41 -1.86 -0.22 10.36
C THR A 41 -1.37 0.14 8.96
N GLY A 42 -1.64 1.38 8.51
CA GLY A 42 -1.05 1.93 7.29
C GLY A 42 0.47 2.03 7.38
N VAL A 43 1.02 2.30 8.57
CA VAL A 43 2.47 2.33 8.80
C VAL A 43 3.12 0.96 8.53
N ASP A 44 2.45 -0.13 8.89
CA ASP A 44 2.95 -1.48 8.56
C ASP A 44 2.99 -1.71 7.05
N ILE A 45 1.98 -1.21 6.33
CA ILE A 45 1.94 -1.25 4.86
C ILE A 45 3.05 -0.39 4.27
N ALA A 46 3.24 0.84 4.78
CA ALA A 46 4.28 1.75 4.30
C ALA A 46 5.68 1.12 4.47
N ARG A 47 5.97 0.51 5.63
CA ARG A 47 7.24 -0.20 5.88
C ARG A 47 7.43 -1.38 4.93
N TYR A 48 6.43 -2.24 4.81
CA TYR A 48 6.47 -3.41 3.94
C TYR A 48 6.72 -3.02 2.47
N THR A 49 6.02 -2.01 1.98
CA THR A 49 6.14 -1.55 0.59
C THR A 49 7.43 -0.75 0.36
N ALA A 50 7.96 -0.06 1.37
CA ALA A 50 9.27 0.58 1.31
C ALA A 50 10.40 -0.45 1.16
N ASP A 51 10.30 -1.60 1.81
CA ASP A 51 11.28 -2.68 1.66
C ASP A 51 11.23 -3.30 0.26
N ILE A 52 10.03 -3.43 -0.32
CA ILE A 52 9.88 -3.82 -1.74
C ILE A 52 10.58 -2.79 -2.64
N MET A 53 10.34 -1.51 -2.44
CA MET A 53 10.91 -0.44 -3.25
C MET A 53 12.44 -0.42 -3.16
N ARG A 54 13.03 -0.55 -1.96
CA ARG A 54 14.49 -0.60 -1.77
C ARG A 54 15.12 -1.78 -2.51
N ARG A 55 14.51 -2.96 -2.43
CA ARG A 55 14.96 -4.15 -3.16
C ARG A 55 14.87 -3.93 -4.66
N ASP A 56 13.75 -3.42 -5.14
CA ASP A 56 13.53 -3.20 -6.58
C ASP A 56 14.48 -2.14 -7.14
N MET A 57 14.84 -1.12 -6.36
CA MET A 57 15.87 -0.13 -6.71
C MET A 57 17.25 -0.76 -6.80
N ALA A 58 17.63 -1.58 -5.81
CA ALA A 58 18.93 -2.26 -5.82
C ALA A 58 19.05 -3.26 -6.99
N GLU A 59 17.97 -3.93 -7.34
CA GLU A 59 17.93 -4.80 -8.52
C GLU A 59 18.07 -4.00 -9.83
N TYR A 60 17.42 -2.84 -9.92
CA TYR A 60 17.55 -1.95 -11.08
C TYR A 60 18.97 -1.38 -11.22
N ASP A 61 19.61 -1.00 -10.11
CA ASP A 61 21.00 -0.53 -10.12
C ASP A 61 21.98 -1.62 -10.61
N ALA A 62 21.68 -2.88 -10.31
CA ALA A 62 22.48 -4.03 -10.76
C ALA A 62 22.16 -4.42 -12.22
N ASP A 63 20.90 -4.34 -12.63
CA ASP A 63 20.41 -4.66 -13.97
C ASP A 63 19.27 -3.71 -14.37
N PRO A 64 19.52 -2.72 -15.23
CA PRO A 64 18.49 -1.78 -15.71
C PRO A 64 17.31 -2.44 -16.47
N ALA A 65 17.44 -3.69 -16.92
CA ALA A 65 16.33 -4.43 -17.51
C ALA A 65 15.28 -4.84 -16.45
N SER A 66 15.65 -4.79 -15.17
CA SER A 66 14.77 -5.09 -14.03
C SER A 66 13.95 -3.87 -13.56
N TYR A 67 13.43 -3.09 -14.49
CA TYR A 67 12.66 -1.87 -14.20
C TYR A 67 11.29 -2.15 -13.57
N THR A 68 10.78 -1.16 -12.85
CA THR A 68 9.42 -1.16 -12.31
C THR A 68 8.45 -0.41 -13.23
N GLN A 69 7.16 -0.70 -13.09
CA GLN A 69 6.09 0.01 -13.81
C GLN A 69 5.12 0.61 -12.81
N SER A 70 4.83 1.89 -12.95
CA SER A 70 3.76 2.56 -12.19
C SER A 70 2.48 2.67 -13.00
N LEU A 71 1.37 2.46 -12.31
CA LEU A 71 0.02 2.49 -12.86
C LEU A 71 -0.72 3.65 -12.23
N GLY A 72 -1.18 4.60 -13.00
CA GLY A 72 -2.06 5.67 -12.52
C GLY A 72 -3.33 5.07 -11.90
N CYS A 73 -3.68 5.53 -10.71
CA CYS A 73 -4.85 5.06 -9.99
C CYS A 73 -5.50 6.19 -9.19
N TRP A 74 -6.83 6.27 -9.22
CA TRP A 74 -7.62 7.34 -8.58
C TRP A 74 -8.89 6.83 -7.90
N HIS A 75 -9.07 5.51 -7.84
CA HIS A 75 -10.23 4.88 -7.22
C HIS A 75 -9.88 3.48 -6.71
N GLY A 76 -10.27 3.16 -5.48
CA GLY A 76 -9.92 1.91 -4.82
C GLY A 76 -10.34 0.66 -5.58
N PHE A 77 -11.59 0.62 -6.05
CA PHE A 77 -12.10 -0.52 -6.82
C PHE A 77 -11.33 -0.72 -8.15
N ILE A 78 -11.03 0.37 -8.86
CA ILE A 78 -10.27 0.29 -10.12
C ILE A 78 -8.85 -0.22 -9.85
N GLY A 79 -8.19 0.27 -8.79
CA GLY A 79 -6.88 -0.22 -8.36
C GLY A 79 -6.89 -1.72 -8.04
N GLN A 80 -7.89 -2.17 -7.30
CA GLN A 80 -8.11 -3.59 -7.00
C GLN A 80 -8.25 -4.42 -8.28
N GLN A 81 -9.11 -4.01 -9.22
CA GLN A 81 -9.34 -4.74 -10.46
C GLN A 81 -8.10 -4.80 -11.35
N LYS A 82 -7.34 -3.69 -11.43
CA LYS A 82 -6.06 -3.67 -12.16
C LYS A 82 -5.07 -4.69 -11.59
N LEU A 83 -4.87 -4.73 -10.28
CA LEU A 83 -3.90 -5.64 -9.67
C LEU A 83 -4.36 -7.09 -9.69
N ILE A 84 -5.66 -7.37 -9.56
CA ILE A 84 -6.22 -8.72 -9.78
C ILE A 84 -5.95 -9.19 -11.21
N ALA A 85 -6.23 -8.35 -12.20
CA ALA A 85 -5.99 -8.68 -13.61
C ALA A 85 -4.51 -8.91 -13.90
N ILE A 86 -3.62 -8.08 -13.36
CA ILE A 86 -2.16 -8.22 -13.48
C ILE A 86 -1.70 -9.53 -12.86
N LYS A 87 -2.11 -9.82 -11.63
CA LYS A 87 -1.76 -11.08 -10.95
C LYS A 87 -2.24 -12.30 -11.73
N LYS A 88 -3.48 -12.25 -12.24
CA LYS A 88 -4.06 -13.33 -13.06
C LYS A 88 -3.29 -13.55 -14.37
N HIS A 89 -2.82 -12.47 -15.01
CA HIS A 89 -2.15 -12.55 -16.32
C HIS A 89 -0.66 -12.88 -16.20
N PHE A 90 0.04 -12.28 -15.23
CA PHE A 90 1.50 -12.41 -15.06
C PHE A 90 1.91 -13.34 -13.90
N GLY A 91 0.97 -13.88 -13.14
CA GLY A 91 1.24 -14.72 -11.97
C GLY A 91 1.66 -13.95 -10.72
N SER A 92 2.02 -12.67 -10.83
CA SER A 92 2.43 -11.84 -9.70
C SER A 92 2.18 -10.35 -9.95
N THR A 93 2.29 -9.56 -8.88
CA THR A 93 2.30 -8.09 -8.93
C THR A 93 3.70 -7.50 -8.76
N ASN A 94 4.74 -8.35 -8.86
CA ASN A 94 6.12 -7.91 -8.74
C ASN A 94 6.45 -6.79 -9.73
N LYS A 95 7.26 -5.81 -9.29
CA LYS A 95 7.66 -4.65 -10.10
C LYS A 95 6.49 -3.76 -10.56
N LYS A 96 5.29 -3.87 -9.93
CA LYS A 96 4.14 -3.02 -10.22
C LYS A 96 3.88 -2.09 -9.05
N TYR A 97 3.77 -0.80 -9.34
CA TYR A 97 3.51 0.26 -8.37
C TYR A 97 2.21 0.97 -8.73
N LEU A 98 1.60 1.63 -7.77
CA LEU A 98 0.52 2.58 -8.03
C LEU A 98 1.06 4.00 -7.90
N TYR A 99 0.69 4.86 -8.83
CA TYR A 99 1.00 6.28 -8.80
C TYR A 99 -0.28 7.09 -8.62
N LEU A 100 -0.30 7.92 -7.58
CA LEU A 100 -1.39 8.82 -7.27
C LEU A 100 -1.00 10.22 -7.69
N SER A 101 -1.46 10.61 -8.89
CA SER A 101 -1.18 11.91 -9.49
C SER A 101 -2.04 13.00 -8.84
N GLY A 102 -1.43 14.11 -8.45
CA GLY A 102 -2.13 15.30 -7.98
C GLY A 102 -3.13 15.82 -9.01
N TRP A 103 -2.76 15.83 -10.30
CA TRP A 103 -3.65 16.18 -11.40
C TRP A 103 -4.93 15.33 -11.43
N MET A 104 -4.80 14.02 -11.33
CA MET A 104 -5.95 13.10 -11.36
C MET A 104 -6.85 13.31 -10.14
N ILE A 105 -6.26 13.56 -8.97
CA ILE A 105 -7.00 13.78 -7.74
C ILE A 105 -7.74 15.12 -7.81
N ALA A 106 -7.07 16.18 -8.25
CA ALA A 106 -7.68 17.48 -8.43
C ALA A 106 -8.86 17.45 -9.43
N ALA A 107 -8.70 16.69 -10.53
CA ALA A 107 -9.75 16.57 -11.54
C ALA A 107 -10.97 15.75 -11.08
N LEU A 108 -10.79 14.75 -10.23
CA LEU A 108 -11.81 13.75 -9.94
C LEU A 108 -12.36 13.78 -8.51
N ARG A 109 -11.65 14.43 -7.58
CA ARG A 109 -12.00 14.45 -6.15
C ARG A 109 -12.05 15.83 -5.53
N SER A 110 -11.77 16.90 -6.29
CA SER A 110 -11.93 18.25 -5.77
C SER A 110 -13.41 18.62 -5.61
N GLU A 111 -13.76 19.16 -4.45
CA GLU A 111 -15.08 19.73 -4.19
C GLU A 111 -15.21 21.15 -4.77
N PHE A 112 -14.09 21.79 -5.13
CA PHE A 112 -14.08 23.18 -5.63
C PHE A 112 -14.41 23.31 -7.12
N GLY A 113 -14.32 22.22 -7.89
CA GLY A 113 -14.63 22.21 -9.33
C GLY A 113 -13.52 21.62 -10.19
N PRO A 114 -13.72 21.58 -11.50
CA PRO A 114 -12.89 20.80 -12.42
C PRO A 114 -11.69 21.60 -12.98
N LEU A 115 -11.00 22.38 -12.17
CA LEU A 115 -9.74 23.01 -12.55
C LEU A 115 -8.56 22.21 -11.98
N PRO A 116 -8.08 21.22 -12.71
CA PRO A 116 -7.08 20.31 -12.20
C PRO A 116 -5.71 20.95 -12.07
N ASP A 117 -4.91 20.37 -11.18
CA ASP A 117 -3.48 20.57 -11.01
C ASP A 117 -3.06 21.97 -10.54
N GLN A 118 -3.88 22.57 -9.66
CA GLN A 118 -3.62 23.87 -9.04
C GLN A 118 -3.63 23.78 -7.51
N SER A 119 -3.40 22.60 -6.94
CA SER A 119 -3.55 22.34 -5.49
C SER A 119 -4.92 22.80 -4.93
N MET A 120 -5.94 22.83 -5.78
CA MET A 120 -7.32 23.23 -5.43
C MET A 120 -8.17 22.01 -5.04
N HIS A 121 -7.60 21.12 -4.28
CA HIS A 121 -8.30 19.99 -3.65
C HIS A 121 -7.97 19.92 -2.15
N GLU A 122 -8.80 19.21 -1.41
CA GLU A 122 -8.62 19.05 0.03
C GLU A 122 -7.30 18.33 0.33
N LYS A 123 -6.55 18.83 1.31
CA LYS A 123 -5.27 18.24 1.74
C LYS A 123 -5.40 16.77 2.16
N THR A 124 -6.61 16.32 2.51
CA THR A 124 -6.91 14.94 2.88
C THR A 124 -7.24 14.03 1.70
N SER A 125 -7.41 14.55 0.49
CA SER A 125 -7.82 13.77 -0.69
C SER A 125 -6.84 12.65 -1.02
N VAL A 126 -5.52 12.95 -1.03
CA VAL A 126 -4.49 11.95 -1.33
C VAL A 126 -4.37 10.90 -0.21
N PRO A 127 -4.24 11.26 1.07
CA PRO A 127 -4.25 10.27 2.15
C PRO A 127 -5.49 9.37 2.14
N SER A 128 -6.68 9.94 1.91
CA SER A 128 -7.93 9.17 1.84
C SER A 128 -7.94 8.18 0.69
N LEU A 129 -7.41 8.56 -0.48
CA LEU A 129 -7.28 7.65 -1.62
C LEU A 129 -6.28 6.52 -1.34
N ILE A 130 -5.17 6.78 -0.65
CA ILE A 130 -4.21 5.75 -0.25
C ILE A 130 -4.91 4.71 0.64
N GLU A 131 -5.64 5.16 1.66
CA GLU A 131 -6.40 4.28 2.56
C GLU A 131 -7.47 3.47 1.79
N GLU A 132 -8.21 4.12 0.90
CA GLU A 132 -9.21 3.46 0.06
C GLU A 132 -8.58 2.34 -0.79
N LEU A 133 -7.46 2.64 -1.48
CA LEU A 133 -6.76 1.67 -2.31
C LEU A 133 -6.31 0.46 -1.50
N TYR A 134 -5.62 0.67 -0.38
CA TYR A 134 -5.17 -0.44 0.45
C TYR A 134 -6.32 -1.20 1.08
N THR A 135 -7.43 -0.56 1.42
CA THR A 135 -8.65 -1.24 1.88
C THR A 135 -9.16 -2.21 0.84
N PHE A 136 -9.31 -1.76 -0.42
CA PHE A 136 -9.77 -2.62 -1.51
C PHE A 136 -8.81 -3.76 -1.84
N LEU A 137 -7.49 -3.49 -1.83
CA LEU A 137 -6.48 -4.53 -2.08
C LEU A 137 -6.49 -5.60 -0.99
N ARG A 138 -6.57 -5.19 0.27
CA ARG A 138 -6.65 -6.11 1.42
C ARG A 138 -7.94 -6.91 1.44
N GLN A 139 -9.06 -6.34 1.01
CA GLN A 139 -10.32 -7.08 0.84
C GLN A 139 -10.20 -8.18 -0.22
N ALA A 140 -9.51 -7.92 -1.34
CA ALA A 140 -9.24 -8.94 -2.33
C ALA A 140 -8.41 -10.09 -1.76
N GLU A 141 -7.34 -9.78 -1.02
CA GLU A 141 -6.51 -10.77 -0.35
C GLU A 141 -7.28 -11.62 0.65
N ALA A 142 -8.03 -10.98 1.54
CA ALA A 142 -8.82 -11.67 2.55
C ALA A 142 -9.84 -12.65 1.90
N ARG A 143 -10.44 -12.26 0.78
CA ARG A 143 -11.37 -13.11 0.03
C ARG A 143 -10.67 -14.30 -0.62
N GLU A 144 -9.52 -14.08 -1.27
CA GLU A 144 -8.75 -15.14 -1.92
C GLU A 144 -8.23 -16.15 -0.89
N LEU A 145 -7.59 -15.68 0.18
CA LEU A 145 -7.10 -16.54 1.27
C LEU A 145 -8.24 -17.30 1.96
N GLY A 146 -9.38 -16.63 2.21
CA GLY A 146 -10.57 -17.30 2.75
C GLY A 146 -11.10 -18.39 1.82
N GLY A 147 -10.97 -18.23 0.50
CA GLY A 147 -11.25 -19.25 -0.49
C GLY A 147 -10.32 -20.47 -0.36
N LEU A 148 -9.02 -20.22 -0.24
CA LEU A 148 -8.01 -21.28 -0.06
C LEU A 148 -8.22 -22.04 1.25
N PHE A 149 -8.54 -21.37 2.36
CA PHE A 149 -8.84 -22.02 3.63
C PHE A 149 -10.08 -22.91 3.55
N ARG A 150 -11.15 -22.47 2.89
CA ARG A 150 -12.34 -23.33 2.69
C ARG A 150 -12.04 -24.57 1.85
N GLN A 151 -11.20 -24.44 0.80
CA GLN A 151 -10.76 -25.58 0.00
C GLN A 151 -9.88 -26.53 0.83
N LEU A 152 -9.01 -25.99 1.67
CA LEU A 152 -8.17 -26.77 2.58
C LEU A 152 -9.02 -27.61 3.56
N ASP A 153 -10.07 -27.02 4.12
CA ASP A 153 -10.99 -27.73 5.01
C ASP A 153 -11.71 -28.86 4.27
N ALA A 154 -12.24 -28.58 3.09
CA ALA A 154 -12.89 -29.61 2.27
C ALA A 154 -11.94 -30.74 1.86
N ALA A 155 -10.68 -30.44 1.55
CA ALA A 155 -9.67 -31.46 1.24
C ALA A 155 -9.34 -32.35 2.46
N ARG A 156 -9.29 -31.76 3.66
CA ARG A 156 -9.10 -32.49 4.92
C ARG A 156 -10.28 -33.42 5.23
N GLU A 157 -11.50 -32.92 5.08
CA GLU A 157 -12.73 -33.72 5.28
C GLU A 157 -12.80 -34.93 4.32
N GLN A 158 -12.26 -34.77 3.12
CA GLN A 158 -12.18 -35.85 2.11
C GLN A 158 -10.97 -36.76 2.28
N GLY A 159 -10.07 -36.50 3.23
CA GLY A 159 -8.83 -37.26 3.42
C GLY A 159 -7.85 -37.12 2.25
N ASN A 160 -7.95 -36.05 1.44
CA ASN A 160 -7.09 -35.84 0.28
C ASN A 160 -5.78 -35.15 0.67
N GLU A 161 -4.83 -35.91 1.19
CA GLU A 161 -3.53 -35.41 1.68
C GLU A 161 -2.71 -34.67 0.59
N VAL A 162 -2.82 -35.10 -0.67
CA VAL A 162 -2.11 -34.42 -1.77
C VAL A 162 -2.65 -33.02 -1.96
N GLU A 163 -3.95 -32.83 -1.94
CA GLU A 163 -4.58 -31.53 -2.09
C GLU A 163 -4.35 -30.65 -0.84
N VAL A 164 -4.35 -31.22 0.36
CA VAL A 164 -3.98 -30.52 1.60
C VAL A 164 -2.59 -29.91 1.49
N GLN A 165 -1.60 -30.68 1.01
CA GLN A 165 -0.24 -30.18 0.81
C GLN A 165 -0.16 -29.08 -0.25
N ASN A 166 -0.88 -29.24 -1.37
CA ASN A 166 -0.91 -28.25 -2.45
C ASN A 166 -1.50 -26.92 -1.97
N LEU A 167 -2.64 -26.95 -1.28
CA LEU A 167 -3.31 -25.76 -0.76
C LEU A 167 -2.49 -25.08 0.34
N THR A 168 -1.85 -25.84 1.22
CA THR A 168 -0.93 -25.30 2.22
C THR A 168 0.22 -24.54 1.55
N LYS A 169 0.84 -25.10 0.51
CA LYS A 169 1.88 -24.42 -0.27
C LYS A 169 1.36 -23.15 -0.94
N GLN A 170 0.13 -23.13 -1.46
CA GLN A 170 -0.47 -21.93 -2.05
C GLN A 170 -0.69 -20.84 -1.00
N ILE A 171 -1.12 -21.21 0.22
CA ILE A 171 -1.28 -20.28 1.34
C ILE A 171 0.07 -19.70 1.76
N ASP A 172 1.09 -20.54 1.94
CA ASP A 172 2.43 -20.15 2.37
C ASP A 172 3.12 -19.23 1.35
N ASN A 173 2.90 -19.44 0.05
CA ASN A 173 3.47 -18.68 -1.04
C ASN A 173 2.49 -17.64 -1.63
N TYR A 174 1.47 -17.26 -0.86
CA TYR A 174 0.45 -16.33 -1.35
C TYR A 174 1.06 -14.99 -1.79
N GLN A 175 0.83 -14.63 -3.05
CA GLN A 175 1.28 -13.38 -3.63
C GLN A 175 0.30 -12.26 -3.31
N THR A 176 0.81 -11.25 -2.62
CA THR A 176 0.01 -10.08 -2.20
C THR A 176 -0.42 -9.20 -3.36
N HIS A 177 -1.56 -8.51 -3.20
CA HIS A 177 -1.95 -7.37 -4.04
C HIS A 177 -1.44 -6.04 -3.50
N VAL A 178 -0.87 -6.03 -2.28
CA VAL A 178 -0.32 -4.83 -1.66
C VAL A 178 1.02 -4.50 -2.33
N VAL A 179 1.03 -3.41 -3.09
CA VAL A 179 2.17 -2.92 -3.86
C VAL A 179 2.58 -1.52 -3.40
N PRO A 180 3.79 -1.05 -3.68
CA PRO A 180 4.21 0.31 -3.38
C PRO A 180 3.27 1.36 -4.00
N ILE A 181 2.93 2.39 -3.22
CA ILE A 181 2.24 3.60 -3.70
C ILE A 181 3.22 4.76 -3.66
N ILE A 182 3.36 5.46 -4.80
CA ILE A 182 4.01 6.75 -4.91
C ILE A 182 2.91 7.79 -4.88
N ALA A 183 2.89 8.66 -3.87
CA ALA A 183 1.85 9.66 -3.67
C ALA A 183 2.36 11.06 -4.01
N ASP A 184 1.60 11.81 -4.81
CA ASP A 184 1.87 13.19 -5.14
C ASP A 184 1.40 14.08 -3.98
N ILE A 185 2.30 14.96 -3.52
CA ILE A 185 2.06 15.95 -2.47
C ILE A 185 2.06 17.39 -3.04
N ASP A 186 1.99 17.51 -4.37
CA ASP A 186 2.14 18.80 -5.06
C ASP A 186 3.36 19.59 -4.54
N ALA A 187 3.21 20.84 -4.17
CA ALA A 187 4.25 21.68 -3.59
C ALA A 187 4.32 21.62 -2.04
N GLY A 188 3.63 20.64 -1.42
CA GLY A 188 3.63 20.45 0.03
C GLY A 188 2.51 21.17 0.78
N PHE A 189 1.62 21.88 0.09
CA PHE A 189 0.44 22.60 0.65
C PHE A 189 0.76 23.61 1.77
N GLY A 190 1.91 24.25 1.71
CA GLY A 190 2.34 25.25 2.67
C GLY A 190 3.86 25.26 2.88
N ASN A 191 4.28 25.65 4.08
CA ASN A 191 5.68 25.64 4.51
C ASN A 191 6.15 24.21 4.87
N GLU A 192 7.37 24.08 5.38
CA GLU A 192 7.96 22.80 5.78
C GLU A 192 7.19 22.09 6.90
N GLU A 193 6.59 22.81 7.83
CA GLU A 193 5.79 22.22 8.92
C GLU A 193 4.49 21.61 8.38
N ALA A 194 3.78 22.34 7.50
CA ALA A 194 2.60 21.83 6.81
C ALA A 194 2.94 20.60 5.95
N THR A 195 4.08 20.64 5.25
CA THR A 195 4.60 19.53 4.45
C THR A 195 4.89 18.31 5.33
N TYR A 196 5.51 18.50 6.51
CA TYR A 196 5.75 17.42 7.48
C TYR A 196 4.44 16.74 7.91
N LEU A 197 3.44 17.53 8.32
CA LEU A 197 2.16 16.98 8.79
C LEU A 197 1.42 16.20 7.71
N LEU A 198 1.44 16.71 6.47
CA LEU A 198 0.81 16.01 5.35
C LEU A 198 1.57 14.75 4.97
N ALA A 199 2.90 14.79 4.90
CA ALA A 199 3.73 13.62 4.65
C ALA A 199 3.51 12.53 5.71
N LYS A 200 3.50 12.92 7.00
CA LYS A 200 3.16 12.01 8.12
C LYS A 200 1.80 11.35 7.90
N ARG A 201 0.77 12.12 7.53
CA ARG A 201 -0.58 11.57 7.28
C ARG A 201 -0.61 10.61 6.08
N MET A 202 0.18 10.86 5.03
CA MET A 202 0.30 9.93 3.89
C MET A 202 0.97 8.62 4.29
N ILE A 203 2.01 8.67 5.14
CA ILE A 203 2.69 7.47 5.67
C ILE A 203 1.72 6.68 6.57
N GLU A 204 0.97 7.35 7.42
CA GLU A 204 -0.07 6.72 8.26
C GLU A 204 -1.16 6.04 7.41
N ALA A 205 -1.46 6.59 6.23
CA ALA A 205 -2.35 5.97 5.25
C ALA A 205 -1.72 4.78 4.52
N GLY A 206 -0.39 4.67 4.49
CA GLY A 206 0.35 3.54 3.93
C GLY A 206 1.31 3.88 2.78
N ALA A 207 1.48 5.16 2.41
CA ALA A 207 2.43 5.52 1.35
C ALA A 207 3.87 5.24 1.75
N CYS A 208 4.64 4.63 0.86
CA CYS A 208 6.07 4.38 1.05
C CYS A 208 6.96 5.38 0.30
N ALA A 209 6.39 6.16 -0.61
CA ALA A 209 7.10 7.18 -1.37
C ALA A 209 6.20 8.39 -1.62
N ILE A 210 6.80 9.57 -1.61
CA ILE A 210 6.12 10.84 -1.82
C ILE A 210 6.89 11.62 -2.89
N GLN A 211 6.15 12.14 -3.87
CA GLN A 211 6.67 13.05 -4.87
C GLN A 211 6.31 14.48 -4.47
N ILE A 212 7.29 15.38 -4.49
CA ILE A 212 7.11 16.80 -4.19
C ILE A 212 7.78 17.65 -5.26
N GLU A 213 7.16 18.78 -5.60
CA GLU A 213 7.73 19.76 -6.53
C GLU A 213 8.07 21.10 -5.84
N ASN A 214 8.88 21.92 -6.51
CA ASN A 214 9.44 23.15 -5.94
C ASN A 214 8.62 24.41 -6.25
N GLN A 215 7.36 24.29 -6.63
CA GLN A 215 6.49 25.45 -6.87
C GLN A 215 6.07 26.11 -5.54
N VAL A 216 5.73 27.40 -5.62
CA VAL A 216 5.04 28.10 -4.53
C VAL A 216 3.65 27.50 -4.38
N SER A 217 3.28 27.08 -3.17
CA SER A 217 2.03 26.33 -2.94
C SER A 217 0.78 27.07 -3.38
N ASP A 218 0.74 28.40 -3.16
CA ASP A 218 -0.43 29.23 -3.47
C ASP A 218 -0.50 29.66 -4.95
N GLU A 219 0.59 29.42 -5.70
CA GLU A 219 0.72 29.76 -7.12
C GLU A 219 0.98 28.51 -7.98
N LYS A 220 0.72 27.34 -7.42
CA LYS A 220 0.96 26.06 -8.08
C LYS A 220 0.09 25.91 -9.32
N GLN A 221 0.72 25.52 -10.41
CA GLN A 221 0.08 25.22 -11.70
C GLN A 221 0.50 23.83 -12.18
N CYS A 222 -0.23 23.34 -13.19
CA CYS A 222 0.14 22.12 -13.89
C CYS A 222 1.58 22.17 -14.40
N GLY A 223 2.34 21.09 -14.19
CA GLY A 223 3.71 20.97 -14.65
C GLY A 223 3.92 21.16 -16.15
N HIS A 224 2.86 21.02 -16.95
CA HIS A 224 2.86 21.23 -18.41
C HIS A 224 2.64 22.68 -18.83
N GLN A 225 2.29 23.58 -17.89
CA GLN A 225 2.09 25.00 -18.17
C GLN A 225 3.38 25.79 -18.01
N ASP A 226 3.49 26.90 -18.74
CA ASP A 226 4.58 27.86 -18.59
C ASP A 226 4.30 28.82 -17.41
N GLY A 227 5.36 29.54 -16.97
CA GLY A 227 5.23 30.60 -15.96
C GLY A 227 5.11 30.09 -14.52
N LYS A 228 5.59 28.89 -14.23
CA LYS A 228 5.64 28.35 -12.86
C LYS A 228 6.47 29.24 -11.93
N VAL A 229 5.95 29.54 -10.76
CA VAL A 229 6.65 30.26 -9.71
C VAL A 229 7.25 29.25 -8.74
N THR A 230 8.58 29.32 -8.55
CA THR A 230 9.31 28.38 -7.71
C THR A 230 9.80 29.02 -6.41
N VAL A 231 9.87 28.24 -5.35
CA VAL A 231 10.43 28.68 -4.06
C VAL A 231 11.97 28.73 -4.14
N PRO A 232 12.62 29.55 -3.27
CA PRO A 232 14.07 29.50 -3.10
C PRO A 232 14.57 28.10 -2.78
N HIS A 233 15.79 27.78 -3.21
CA HIS A 233 16.41 26.45 -2.99
C HIS A 233 16.41 26.01 -1.53
N ALA A 234 16.70 26.94 -0.60
CA ALA A 234 16.74 26.66 0.83
C ALA A 234 15.37 26.21 1.36
N ASP A 235 14.29 26.84 0.90
CA ASP A 235 12.93 26.54 1.31
C ASP A 235 12.47 25.17 0.76
N PHE A 236 12.84 24.87 -0.49
CA PHE A 236 12.55 23.55 -1.04
C PHE A 236 13.31 22.43 -0.32
N LEU A 237 14.58 22.65 0.02
CA LEU A 237 15.36 21.71 0.81
C LEU A 237 14.79 21.52 2.22
N ALA A 238 14.23 22.58 2.83
CA ALA A 238 13.54 22.47 4.11
C ALA A 238 12.31 21.55 4.01
N LYS A 239 11.49 21.68 2.96
CA LYS A 239 10.36 20.78 2.69
C LYS A 239 10.79 19.33 2.46
N ILE A 240 11.85 19.10 1.67
CA ILE A 240 12.41 17.75 1.48
C ILE A 240 12.87 17.12 2.81
N ARG A 241 13.55 17.91 3.67
CA ARG A 241 13.95 17.45 5.01
C ARG A 241 12.74 17.14 5.88
N ALA A 242 11.69 17.97 5.82
CA ALA A 242 10.45 17.73 6.53
C ALA A 242 9.78 16.41 6.13
N VAL A 243 9.70 16.12 4.83
CA VAL A 243 9.24 14.81 4.34
C VAL A 243 10.11 13.69 4.89
N ARG A 244 11.43 13.83 4.83
CA ARG A 244 12.36 12.82 5.36
C ARG A 244 12.15 12.58 6.86
N TYR A 245 11.95 13.62 7.65
CA TYR A 245 11.67 13.48 9.08
C TYR A 245 10.35 12.76 9.35
N ALA A 246 9.35 12.92 8.49
CA ALA A 246 8.09 12.21 8.61
C ALA A 246 8.24 10.68 8.40
N PHE A 247 9.28 10.23 7.69
CA PHE A 247 9.61 8.80 7.48
C PHE A 247 10.50 8.21 8.59
N LEU A 248 11.09 9.00 9.47
CA LEU A 248 11.93 8.54 10.58
C LEU A 248 11.10 8.27 11.84
#